data_b9cb6c14266880f50d74500460181e77
#
_entry.id   b9cb6c14266880f50d74500460181e77
#
_cell.length_a   1.000
_cell.length_b   1.000
_cell.length_c   1.000
_cell.angle_alpha   90.00
_cell.angle_beta   90.00
_cell.angle_gamma   90.00
#
_symmetry.space_group_name_H-M   'P 1'
#
loop_
_entity.id
_entity.type
_entity.pdbx_description
1 polymer ?
#
loop_
_entity_poly.entity_id
_entity_poly.type
_entity_poly.pdbx_seq_one_letter_code
_entity_poly.pdbx_strand_id
1 'polypeptide(L)'
;RPFKNREVCRRSAYLTEEQEFMKPLPTAAYEPAVWPPDLTVGPDYLVSDGINKYSVPFDLIGEKVNLRLTKNAVEVFYRGTRVAMHARHRTVLRDPVVKPEHMTPEHRKYLNYNESEFTSWGSSVGEHTASVVRYFLTSGKETEQGYKACASMTRLADRYGAARLENACERLLAFHTSSLLSV
;
A
#
# COMPACT_ATOMS: atom_id res chain seq x y z
N ARG A 1 -11.59 53.73 -8.52
CA ARG A 1 -11.77 54.30 -9.88
C ARG A 1 -13.21 54.00 -10.34
N PRO A 2 -14.03 55.00 -10.77
CA PRO A 2 -15.36 54.74 -11.27
C PRO A 2 -15.33 53.94 -12.59
N PHE A 3 -16.41 53.20 -12.87
CA PHE A 3 -16.57 52.54 -14.17
C PHE A 3 -16.72 53.58 -15.28
N LYS A 4 -16.20 53.27 -16.49
CA LYS A 4 -16.19 54.20 -17.62
C LYS A 4 -17.56 54.83 -17.98
N ASN A 5 -18.69 54.18 -17.64
CA ASN A 5 -20.03 54.60 -17.96
C ASN A 5 -21.00 54.58 -16.78
N ARG A 6 -20.52 54.60 -15.52
CA ARG A 6 -21.34 54.64 -14.30
C ARG A 6 -20.68 55.53 -13.26
N GLU A 7 -21.49 56.26 -12.51
CA GLU A 7 -21.03 57.11 -11.40
C GLU A 7 -20.53 56.34 -10.18
N VAL A 8 -20.74 55.01 -10.18
CA VAL A 8 -20.37 54.10 -9.07
C VAL A 8 -19.00 53.49 -9.29
N CYS A 9 -18.25 53.30 -8.21
CA CYS A 9 -17.00 52.55 -8.21
C CYS A 9 -17.25 51.09 -7.84
N ARG A 10 -16.30 50.20 -8.13
CA ARG A 10 -16.39 48.76 -7.80
C ARG A 10 -16.73 48.52 -6.34
N ARG A 11 -16.14 49.28 -5.43
CA ARG A 11 -16.37 49.10 -3.99
C ARG A 11 -17.79 49.48 -3.60
N SER A 12 -18.35 50.56 -4.16
CA SER A 12 -19.74 50.95 -3.87
C SER A 12 -20.72 49.93 -4.45
N ALA A 13 -20.53 49.49 -5.70
CA ALA A 13 -21.37 48.43 -6.30
C ALA A 13 -21.33 47.15 -5.47
N TYR A 14 -20.16 46.73 -5.03
CA TYR A 14 -20.03 45.57 -4.15
C TYR A 14 -20.82 45.72 -2.84
N LEU A 15 -20.68 46.87 -2.16
CA LEU A 15 -21.35 47.10 -0.88
C LEU A 15 -22.85 47.22 -0.97
N THR A 16 -23.37 47.77 -2.08
CA THR A 16 -24.82 48.04 -2.27
C THR A 16 -25.57 46.93 -3.00
N GLU A 17 -24.89 46.20 -3.90
CA GLU A 17 -25.55 45.25 -4.81
C GLU A 17 -25.15 43.80 -4.63
N GLU A 18 -23.89 43.53 -4.20
CA GLU A 18 -23.34 42.20 -4.22
C GLU A 18 -23.17 41.58 -2.83
N GLN A 19 -22.88 42.37 -1.79
CA GLN A 19 -22.50 41.88 -0.46
C GLN A 19 -23.56 41.00 0.19
N GLU A 20 -24.85 41.31 0.01
CA GLU A 20 -25.96 40.51 0.55
C GLU A 20 -26.06 39.12 -0.04
N PHE A 21 -25.59 38.93 -1.29
CA PHE A 21 -25.66 37.67 -2.01
C PHE A 21 -24.37 36.83 -1.86
N MET A 22 -23.35 37.42 -1.24
CA MET A 22 -22.06 36.72 -1.06
C MET A 22 -22.13 35.74 0.11
N LYS A 23 -21.69 34.54 -0.14
CA LYS A 23 -21.50 33.56 0.92
C LYS A 23 -20.28 33.94 1.76
N PRO A 24 -20.26 33.62 3.08
CA PRO A 24 -19.08 33.81 3.90
C PRO A 24 -17.92 33.02 3.34
N LEU A 25 -16.70 33.57 3.51
CA LEU A 25 -15.49 32.87 3.11
C LEU A 25 -15.36 31.54 3.89
N PRO A 26 -14.90 30.47 3.25
CA PRO A 26 -14.58 29.24 3.95
C PRO A 26 -13.60 29.50 5.10
N THR A 27 -13.82 28.88 6.24
CA THR A 27 -12.93 28.96 7.41
C THR A 27 -11.56 28.34 7.15
N ALA A 28 -11.50 27.32 6.27
CA ALA A 28 -10.25 26.71 5.84
C ALA A 28 -9.63 27.50 4.68
N ALA A 29 -8.35 27.80 4.77
CA ALA A 29 -7.59 28.43 3.69
C ALA A 29 -7.58 27.51 2.44
N TYR A 30 -7.65 28.14 1.27
CA TYR A 30 -7.53 27.39 0.00
C TYR A 30 -6.14 26.75 -0.11
N GLU A 31 -6.14 25.44 -0.33
CA GLU A 31 -4.90 24.68 -0.59
C GLU A 31 -4.72 24.48 -2.09
N PRO A 32 -3.68 25.08 -2.70
CA PRO A 32 -3.38 24.88 -4.11
C PRO A 32 -3.10 23.41 -4.41
N ALA A 33 -3.67 22.91 -5.49
CA ALA A 33 -3.48 21.55 -5.94
C ALA A 33 -3.12 21.50 -7.41
N VAL A 34 -2.30 20.50 -7.78
CA VAL A 34 -1.95 20.18 -9.16
C VAL A 34 -2.72 18.91 -9.54
N TRP A 35 -3.30 18.91 -10.73
CA TRP A 35 -3.97 17.77 -11.32
C TRP A 35 -3.16 17.29 -12.52
N PRO A 36 -2.31 16.27 -12.37
CA PRO A 36 -1.63 15.66 -13.52
C PRO A 36 -2.65 14.96 -14.44
N PRO A 37 -2.24 14.61 -15.68
CA PRO A 37 -3.07 13.79 -16.56
C PRO A 37 -3.50 12.49 -15.90
N ASP A 38 -4.60 11.90 -16.39
CA ASP A 38 -5.11 10.62 -15.92
C ASP A 38 -4.03 9.55 -15.96
N LEU A 39 -3.93 8.77 -14.88
CA LEU A 39 -3.00 7.66 -14.75
C LEU A 39 -3.73 6.33 -14.76
N THR A 40 -3.16 5.34 -15.42
CA THR A 40 -3.65 3.96 -15.33
C THR A 40 -3.01 3.29 -14.11
N VAL A 41 -3.82 2.65 -13.28
CA VAL A 41 -3.36 1.87 -12.13
C VAL A 41 -2.58 0.66 -12.60
N GLY A 42 -1.36 0.49 -12.12
CA GLY A 42 -0.50 -0.64 -12.45
C GLY A 42 -1.01 -1.98 -11.87
N PRO A 43 -0.47 -3.12 -12.34
CA PRO A 43 -0.79 -4.44 -11.81
C PRO A 43 -0.35 -4.60 -10.34
N ASP A 44 0.54 -3.74 -9.89
CA ASP A 44 1.01 -3.60 -8.51
C ASP A 44 0.08 -2.73 -7.63
N TYR A 45 -1.12 -2.36 -8.14
CA TYR A 45 -2.09 -1.43 -7.51
C TYR A 45 -1.46 -0.11 -7.05
N LEU A 46 -0.41 0.35 -7.75
CA LEU A 46 0.29 1.60 -7.45
C LEU A 46 0.05 2.65 -8.53
N VAL A 47 0.06 3.90 -8.10
CA VAL A 47 0.10 5.10 -8.95
C VAL A 47 1.26 5.98 -8.54
N SER A 48 1.85 6.73 -9.48
CA SER A 48 3.01 7.59 -9.21
C SER A 48 2.64 9.07 -9.28
N ASP A 49 3.17 9.87 -8.35
CA ASP A 49 3.12 11.33 -8.42
C ASP A 49 4.31 11.94 -9.18
N GLY A 50 5.13 11.09 -9.84
CA GLY A 50 6.37 11.46 -10.52
C GLY A 50 7.62 11.36 -9.64
N ILE A 51 7.48 11.22 -8.32
CA ILE A 51 8.59 11.08 -7.36
C ILE A 51 8.48 9.73 -6.63
N ASN A 52 7.29 9.41 -6.11
CA ASN A 52 7.02 8.22 -5.32
C ASN A 52 5.81 7.46 -5.87
N LYS A 53 5.64 6.23 -5.39
CA LYS A 53 4.49 5.38 -5.71
C LYS A 53 3.58 5.26 -4.49
N TYR A 54 2.28 5.26 -4.73
CA TYR A 54 1.23 5.22 -3.70
C TYR A 54 0.19 4.17 -4.06
N SER A 55 -0.25 3.41 -3.07
CA SER A 55 -1.24 2.36 -3.32
C SER A 55 -2.66 2.91 -3.47
N VAL A 56 -3.43 2.24 -4.31
CA VAL A 56 -4.88 2.43 -4.48
C VAL A 56 -5.58 1.09 -4.27
N PRO A 57 -6.89 1.05 -4.00
CA PRO A 57 -7.62 -0.21 -3.90
C PRO A 57 -7.34 -1.12 -5.09
N PHE A 58 -7.03 -2.39 -4.82
CA PHE A 58 -6.64 -3.38 -5.85
C PHE A 58 -7.72 -3.61 -6.91
N ASP A 59 -8.99 -3.37 -6.57
CA ASP A 59 -10.12 -3.46 -7.51
C ASP A 59 -10.02 -2.48 -8.68
N LEU A 60 -9.14 -1.45 -8.58
CA LEU A 60 -8.93 -0.45 -9.61
C LEU A 60 -7.76 -0.76 -10.54
N ILE A 61 -7.15 -1.96 -10.46
CA ILE A 61 -6.07 -2.35 -11.37
C ILE A 61 -6.54 -2.27 -12.82
N GLY A 62 -5.77 -1.55 -13.66
CA GLY A 62 -6.11 -1.30 -15.06
C GLY A 62 -7.05 -0.14 -15.32
N GLU A 63 -7.70 0.40 -14.30
CA GLU A 63 -8.59 1.56 -14.41
C GLU A 63 -7.81 2.89 -14.46
N LYS A 64 -8.45 3.91 -15.05
CA LYS A 64 -7.91 5.26 -15.07
C LYS A 64 -8.36 6.04 -13.84
N VAL A 65 -7.42 6.67 -13.17
CA VAL A 65 -7.66 7.48 -11.98
C VAL A 65 -7.07 8.88 -12.12
N ASN A 66 -7.66 9.84 -11.42
CA ASN A 66 -7.18 11.22 -11.37
C ASN A 66 -6.42 11.42 -10.06
N LEU A 67 -5.27 12.07 -10.13
CA LEU A 67 -4.52 12.49 -8.95
C LEU A 67 -4.78 13.97 -8.65
N ARG A 68 -4.96 14.28 -7.37
CA ARG A 68 -4.90 15.63 -6.83
C ARG A 68 -3.70 15.73 -5.91
N LEU A 69 -2.72 16.51 -6.31
CA LEU A 69 -1.47 16.70 -5.57
C LEU A 69 -1.50 18.03 -4.85
N THR A 70 -1.59 18.00 -3.53
CA THR A 70 -1.45 19.18 -2.68
C THR A 70 -0.03 19.29 -2.13
N LYS A 71 0.20 20.26 -1.24
CA LYS A 71 1.49 20.40 -0.55
C LYS A 71 1.82 19.16 0.29
N ASN A 72 0.83 18.59 0.96
CA ASN A 72 1.02 17.57 1.99
C ASN A 72 0.31 16.24 1.68
N ALA A 73 -0.54 16.19 0.65
CA ALA A 73 -1.33 15.00 0.35
C ALA A 73 -1.30 14.64 -1.13
N VAL A 74 -1.40 13.34 -1.37
CA VAL A 74 -1.73 12.71 -2.66
C VAL A 74 -3.11 12.11 -2.50
N GLU A 75 -4.08 12.64 -3.22
CA GLU A 75 -5.45 12.14 -3.24
C GLU A 75 -5.72 11.51 -4.60
N VAL A 76 -6.35 10.34 -4.57
CA VAL A 76 -6.69 9.60 -5.79
C VAL A 76 -8.20 9.56 -5.94
N PHE A 77 -8.67 9.91 -7.13
CA PHE A 77 -10.09 9.94 -7.47
C PHE A 77 -10.38 8.95 -8.60
N TYR A 78 -11.45 8.21 -8.44
CA TYR A 78 -12.01 7.36 -9.49
C TYR A 78 -13.46 7.77 -9.74
N ARG A 79 -13.78 8.14 -10.99
CA ARG A 79 -15.12 8.63 -11.38
C ARG A 79 -15.65 9.75 -10.48
N GLY A 80 -14.77 10.68 -10.08
CA GLY A 80 -15.12 11.81 -9.22
C GLY A 80 -15.20 11.51 -7.72
N THR A 81 -15.08 10.25 -7.31
CA THR A 81 -15.06 9.84 -5.90
C THR A 81 -13.63 9.63 -5.42
N ARG A 82 -13.28 10.18 -4.24
CA ARG A 82 -11.97 9.96 -3.65
C ARG A 82 -11.86 8.54 -3.10
N VAL A 83 -10.96 7.75 -3.69
CA VAL A 83 -10.75 6.32 -3.36
C VAL A 83 -9.53 6.07 -2.49
N ALA A 84 -8.55 6.98 -2.53
CA ALA A 84 -7.37 6.89 -1.67
C ALA A 84 -6.83 8.29 -1.31
N MET A 85 -6.14 8.38 -0.18
CA MET A 85 -5.42 9.57 0.27
C MET A 85 -4.16 9.12 1.02
N HIS A 86 -3.02 9.73 0.69
CA HIS A 86 -1.73 9.46 1.33
C HIS A 86 -1.04 10.77 1.71
N ALA A 87 -0.17 10.71 2.72
CA ALA A 87 0.77 11.80 2.97
C ALA A 87 1.75 11.90 1.79
N ARG A 88 1.95 13.11 1.27
CA ARG A 88 2.87 13.34 0.16
C ARG A 88 4.30 13.44 0.66
N HIS A 89 5.17 12.60 0.12
CA HIS A 89 6.61 12.64 0.36
C HIS A 89 7.29 13.35 -0.80
N ARG A 90 8.10 14.37 -0.51
CA ARG A 90 8.83 15.15 -1.52
C ARG A 90 10.22 14.61 -1.82
N THR A 91 10.72 13.73 -0.94
CA THR A 91 11.95 12.98 -1.14
C THR A 91 11.64 11.63 -1.75
N VAL A 92 12.54 11.12 -2.57
CA VAL A 92 12.41 9.76 -3.13
C VAL A 92 12.47 8.75 -1.99
N LEU A 93 11.43 7.95 -1.86
CA LEU A 93 11.40 6.82 -0.93
C LEU A 93 11.94 5.57 -1.63
N ARG A 94 12.58 4.70 -0.84
CA ARG A 94 13.03 3.39 -1.32
C ARG A 94 11.84 2.49 -1.68
N ASP A 95 10.84 2.47 -0.83
CA ASP A 95 9.69 1.61 -0.95
C ASP A 95 8.41 2.42 -1.23
N PRO A 96 7.43 1.86 -1.96
CA PRO A 96 6.16 2.52 -2.19
C PRO A 96 5.37 2.70 -0.89
N VAL A 97 4.56 3.76 -0.84
CA VAL A 97 3.65 4.01 0.29
C VAL A 97 2.40 3.16 0.10
N VAL A 98 2.31 2.07 0.85
CA VAL A 98 1.24 1.09 0.71
C VAL A 98 0.36 1.07 1.95
N LYS A 99 -0.97 1.07 1.73
CA LYS A 99 -1.96 0.85 2.78
C LYS A 99 -2.46 -0.59 2.75
N PRO A 100 -2.52 -1.29 3.92
CA PRO A 100 -2.98 -2.68 3.98
C PRO A 100 -4.39 -2.90 3.41
N GLU A 101 -5.27 -1.89 3.56
CA GLU A 101 -6.64 -1.92 3.04
C GLU A 101 -6.73 -1.93 1.51
N HIS A 102 -5.68 -1.47 0.82
CA HIS A 102 -5.60 -1.46 -0.64
C HIS A 102 -5.10 -2.77 -1.23
N MET A 103 -4.52 -3.64 -0.40
CA MET A 103 -3.95 -4.90 -0.84
C MET A 103 -5.01 -5.97 -1.11
N THR A 104 -4.69 -6.88 -2.01
CA THR A 104 -5.47 -8.12 -2.17
C THR A 104 -5.47 -8.92 -0.85
N PRO A 105 -6.52 -9.71 -0.57
CA PRO A 105 -6.57 -10.56 0.61
C PRO A 105 -5.34 -11.48 0.73
N GLU A 106 -4.80 -11.93 -0.41
CA GLU A 106 -3.62 -12.79 -0.48
C GLU A 106 -2.35 -12.04 -0.05
N HIS A 107 -2.12 -10.83 -0.56
CA HIS A 107 -0.98 -10.00 -0.16
C HIS A 107 -1.08 -9.56 1.30
N ARG A 108 -2.29 -9.28 1.79
CA ARG A 108 -2.51 -8.88 3.19
C ARG A 108 -2.13 -9.99 4.17
N LYS A 109 -2.31 -11.26 3.82
CA LYS A 109 -1.87 -12.40 4.64
C LYS A 109 -0.35 -12.37 4.87
N TYR A 110 0.43 -11.93 3.87
CA TYR A 110 1.89 -11.86 4.00
C TYR A 110 2.39 -10.72 4.89
N LEU A 111 1.59 -9.65 5.08
CA LEU A 111 1.95 -8.58 6.03
C LEU A 111 1.92 -9.03 7.50
N ASN A 112 1.07 -10.00 7.81
CA ASN A 112 0.95 -10.55 9.16
C ASN A 112 1.99 -11.64 9.44
N TYR A 113 2.79 -12.02 8.44
CA TYR A 113 3.86 -12.99 8.67
C TYR A 113 5.04 -12.32 9.36
N ASN A 114 5.20 -12.71 10.60
CA ASN A 114 6.30 -12.25 11.44
C ASN A 114 7.31 -13.40 11.58
N GLU A 115 8.61 -13.08 11.47
CA GLU A 115 9.69 -14.05 11.65
C GLU A 115 9.58 -14.80 12.99
N SER A 116 9.18 -14.08 14.04
CA SER A 116 8.97 -14.67 15.37
C SER A 116 7.82 -15.68 15.42
N GLU A 117 6.74 -15.48 14.66
CA GLU A 117 5.61 -16.41 14.59
C GLU A 117 6.02 -17.71 13.89
N PHE A 118 6.72 -17.64 12.76
CA PHE A 118 7.19 -18.83 12.07
C PHE A 118 8.26 -19.59 12.88
N THR A 119 9.14 -18.87 13.56
CA THR A 119 10.15 -19.50 14.44
C THR A 119 9.49 -20.19 15.63
N SER A 120 8.51 -19.55 16.25
CA SER A 120 7.72 -20.13 17.35
C SER A 120 6.92 -21.35 16.88
N TRP A 121 6.24 -21.22 15.73
CA TRP A 121 5.52 -22.33 15.12
C TRP A 121 6.43 -23.50 14.78
N GLY A 122 7.57 -23.26 14.13
CA GLY A 122 8.55 -24.29 13.80
C GLY A 122 9.02 -25.04 15.04
N SER A 123 9.31 -24.32 16.12
CA SER A 123 9.69 -24.92 17.41
C SER A 123 8.57 -25.74 18.06
N SER A 124 7.31 -25.40 17.83
CA SER A 124 6.15 -26.16 18.33
C SER A 124 5.95 -27.48 17.58
N VAL A 125 6.39 -27.57 16.31
CA VAL A 125 6.30 -28.79 15.49
C VAL A 125 7.46 -29.75 15.82
N GLY A 126 8.69 -29.23 15.84
CA GLY A 126 9.88 -30.04 16.19
C GLY A 126 11.17 -29.28 15.90
N GLU A 127 12.28 -29.86 16.34
CA GLU A 127 13.63 -29.26 16.25
C GLU A 127 14.12 -29.18 14.80
N HIS A 128 13.88 -30.20 13.99
CA HIS A 128 14.27 -30.22 12.58
C HIS A 128 13.46 -29.22 11.77
N THR A 129 12.13 -29.12 12.01
CA THR A 129 11.27 -28.12 11.40
C THR A 129 11.70 -26.70 11.77
N ALA A 130 12.05 -26.45 13.03
CA ALA A 130 12.57 -25.15 13.47
C ALA A 130 13.87 -24.77 12.75
N SER A 131 14.77 -25.74 12.52
CA SER A 131 16.03 -25.54 11.80
C SER A 131 15.80 -25.20 10.33
N VAL A 132 14.85 -25.87 9.66
CA VAL A 132 14.48 -25.62 8.26
C VAL A 132 13.79 -24.26 8.12
N VAL A 133 12.87 -23.90 9.02
CA VAL A 133 12.23 -22.58 9.05
C VAL A 133 13.29 -21.48 9.18
N ARG A 134 14.21 -21.60 10.12
CA ARG A 134 15.31 -20.63 10.30
C ARG A 134 16.16 -20.53 9.05
N TYR A 135 16.48 -21.65 8.41
CA TYR A 135 17.21 -21.65 7.15
C TYR A 135 16.47 -20.85 6.05
N PHE A 136 15.18 -21.07 5.85
CA PHE A 136 14.41 -20.32 4.84
C PHE A 136 14.30 -18.83 5.14
N LEU A 137 14.21 -18.45 6.41
CA LEU A 137 14.16 -17.05 6.82
C LEU A 137 15.52 -16.33 6.64
N THR A 138 16.64 -17.05 6.75
CA THR A 138 17.99 -16.47 6.66
C THR A 138 18.66 -16.61 5.30
N SER A 139 18.28 -17.60 4.49
CA SER A 139 18.97 -17.93 3.23
C SER A 139 18.42 -17.19 2.00
N GLY A 140 17.26 -16.58 2.07
CA GLY A 140 16.62 -15.88 0.96
C GLY A 140 17.26 -14.52 0.68
N LYS A 141 17.47 -14.18 -0.60
CA LYS A 141 17.87 -12.83 -1.02
C LYS A 141 16.76 -11.80 -0.73
N GLU A 142 15.51 -12.27 -0.66
CA GLU A 142 14.33 -11.46 -0.37
C GLU A 142 13.54 -12.14 0.76
N THR A 143 13.22 -11.39 1.80
CA THR A 143 12.48 -11.83 2.99
C THR A 143 11.12 -12.47 2.64
N GLU A 144 10.47 -11.98 1.57
CA GLU A 144 9.20 -12.53 1.09
C GLU A 144 9.27 -13.98 0.60
N GLN A 145 10.40 -14.39 0.01
CA GLN A 145 10.56 -15.76 -0.44
C GLN A 145 10.65 -16.72 0.75
N GLY A 146 11.34 -16.31 1.81
CA GLY A 146 11.42 -17.08 3.06
C GLY A 146 10.04 -17.26 3.69
N TYR A 147 9.24 -16.19 3.75
CA TYR A 147 7.87 -16.27 4.29
C TYR A 147 6.95 -17.18 3.46
N LYS A 148 7.05 -17.14 2.11
CA LYS A 148 6.30 -18.05 1.23
C LYS A 148 6.66 -19.52 1.48
N ALA A 149 7.94 -19.80 1.70
CA ALA A 149 8.42 -21.13 2.05
C ALA A 149 7.84 -21.61 3.39
N CYS A 150 7.96 -20.81 4.44
CA CYS A 150 7.42 -21.12 5.75
C CYS A 150 5.89 -21.31 5.74
N ALA A 151 5.16 -20.46 5.02
CA ALA A 151 3.70 -20.61 4.85
C ALA A 151 3.31 -21.89 4.08
N SER A 152 4.17 -22.36 3.17
CA SER A 152 3.94 -23.64 2.49
C SER A 152 4.17 -24.79 3.44
N MET A 153 5.18 -24.74 4.32
CA MET A 153 5.43 -25.74 5.37
C MET A 153 4.24 -25.81 6.36
N THR A 154 3.65 -24.67 6.75
CA THR A 154 2.47 -24.66 7.62
C THR A 154 1.31 -25.42 6.96
N ARG A 155 1.06 -25.16 5.67
CA ARG A 155 0.01 -25.89 4.91
C ARG A 155 0.30 -27.40 4.78
N LEU A 156 1.57 -27.79 4.67
CA LEU A 156 1.95 -29.20 4.65
C LEU A 156 1.72 -29.86 6.03
N ALA A 157 2.03 -29.16 7.12
CA ALA A 157 1.71 -29.62 8.48
C ALA A 157 0.21 -29.83 8.69
N ASP A 158 -0.62 -28.88 8.24
CA ASP A 158 -2.07 -28.97 8.34
C ASP A 158 -2.63 -30.15 7.51
N ARG A 159 -2.05 -30.40 6.34
CA ARG A 159 -2.54 -31.45 5.43
C ARG A 159 -2.07 -32.85 5.79
N TYR A 160 -0.83 -33.00 6.25
CA TYR A 160 -0.20 -34.31 6.44
C TYR A 160 0.14 -34.63 7.91
N GLY A 161 -0.02 -33.65 8.80
CA GLY A 161 0.29 -33.77 10.22
C GLY A 161 1.72 -33.34 10.57
N ALA A 162 1.86 -32.76 11.76
CA ALA A 162 3.12 -32.20 12.26
C ALA A 162 4.26 -33.25 12.34
N ALA A 163 3.98 -34.45 12.83
CA ALA A 163 4.96 -35.51 12.96
C ALA A 163 5.55 -35.95 11.60
N ARG A 164 4.73 -35.97 10.56
CA ARG A 164 5.20 -36.36 9.21
C ARG A 164 6.08 -35.27 8.62
N LEU A 165 5.73 -33.99 8.86
CA LEU A 165 6.56 -32.87 8.45
C LEU A 165 7.91 -32.88 9.17
N GLU A 166 7.96 -33.14 10.48
CA GLU A 166 9.19 -33.22 11.26
C GLU A 166 10.14 -34.29 10.70
N ASN A 167 9.62 -35.49 10.41
CA ASN A 167 10.40 -36.58 9.79
C ASN A 167 10.91 -36.21 8.39
N ALA A 168 10.15 -35.44 7.62
CA ALA A 168 10.57 -34.94 6.32
C ALA A 168 11.70 -33.91 6.46
N CYS A 169 11.60 -33.00 7.42
CA CYS A 169 12.62 -32.02 7.73
C CYS A 169 13.92 -32.67 8.22
N GLU A 170 13.83 -33.70 9.04
CA GLU A 170 14.99 -34.49 9.46
C GLU A 170 15.77 -35.08 8.26
N ARG A 171 15.05 -35.71 7.33
CA ARG A 171 15.65 -36.24 6.11
C ARG A 171 16.28 -35.15 5.24
N LEU A 172 15.57 -34.01 5.07
CA LEU A 172 16.08 -32.88 4.30
C LEU A 172 17.41 -32.37 4.85
N LEU A 173 17.52 -32.24 6.15
CA LEU A 173 18.77 -31.82 6.83
C LEU A 173 19.88 -32.87 6.67
N ALA A 174 19.55 -34.15 6.76
CA ALA A 174 20.51 -35.23 6.58
C ALA A 174 21.08 -35.29 5.15
N PHE A 175 20.30 -34.98 4.14
CA PHE A 175 20.73 -34.99 2.74
C PHE A 175 21.28 -33.64 2.24
N HIS A 176 21.35 -32.61 3.09
CA HIS A 176 21.77 -31.25 2.74
C HIS A 176 21.03 -30.64 1.52
N THR A 177 19.82 -31.09 1.27
CA THR A 177 18.95 -30.57 0.20
C THR A 177 18.04 -29.49 0.78
N SER A 178 18.21 -28.26 0.33
CA SER A 178 17.49 -27.09 0.85
C SER A 178 16.37 -26.60 -0.06
N SER A 179 15.77 -27.51 -0.82
CA SER A 179 14.65 -27.18 -1.72
C SER A 179 13.30 -27.53 -1.08
N LEU A 180 12.33 -26.62 -1.17
CA LEU A 180 10.93 -26.86 -0.78
C LEU A 180 10.29 -28.05 -1.51
N LEU A 181 10.81 -28.40 -2.70
CA LEU A 181 10.35 -29.56 -3.47
C LEU A 181 10.80 -30.89 -2.84
N SER A 182 11.72 -30.83 -1.88
CA SER A 182 12.25 -32.03 -1.19
C SER A 182 11.53 -32.30 0.15
N VAL A 183 10.68 -31.39 0.62
CA VAL A 183 9.77 -31.53 1.77
C VAL A 183 8.42 -32.03 1.31
#